data_2f2872cf95cab72770624cc70a6bcd18
#
_entry.id   2f2872cf95cab72770624cc70a6bcd18
#
_cell.length_a   1.000
_cell.length_b   1.000
_cell.length_c   1.000
_cell.angle_alpha   90.00
_cell.angle_beta   90.00
_cell.angle_gamma   90.00
#
_symmetry.space_group_name_H-M   'P 1'
#
loop_
_entity.id
_entity.type
_entity.pdbx_description
1 polymer ?
#
loop_
_entity_poly.entity_id
_entity_poly.type
_entity_poly.pdbx_seq_one_letter_code
_entity_poly.pdbx_strand_id
1 'polypeptide(L)'
;MAGYLVIGLGTFGRSVTQTLYENGKMVLAIDQREDRVQKVIDDEIASDAITLDVTDENSIRKVINDDFDTAFVCIGDNTQSSVFVTVILKEMGIKTIICKAKNELQGKILKKIGATSVVYPEETMAKEIALGVIRPNITEHFKFSEKYRVFEIKAPKDFDGKNLIELNLRNKYEMNIIGIKDEKELNIMPLPNTIIRENNVLLVIANIEKMMLFGKKYVL
;
A
#
# COMPACT_ATOMS: atom_id res chain seq x y z
N MET A 1 18.47 -16.65 -7.21
CA MET A 1 17.26 -15.94 -6.75
C MET A 1 17.33 -14.56 -7.34
N ALA A 2 16.23 -14.05 -7.90
CA ALA A 2 16.23 -12.70 -8.46
C ALA A 2 16.40 -11.65 -7.37
N GLY A 3 17.33 -10.71 -7.57
CA GLY A 3 17.60 -9.60 -6.68
C GLY A 3 16.60 -8.44 -6.88
N TYR A 4 16.57 -7.57 -5.91
CA TYR A 4 15.76 -6.37 -5.88
C TYR A 4 16.64 -5.12 -5.89
N LEU A 5 16.30 -4.15 -6.72
CA LEU A 5 16.91 -2.84 -6.75
C LEU A 5 16.00 -1.84 -6.04
N VAL A 6 16.57 -1.02 -5.17
CA VAL A 6 15.85 0.13 -4.60
C VAL A 6 16.67 1.39 -4.85
N ILE A 7 16.12 2.29 -5.66
CA ILE A 7 16.78 3.50 -6.12
C ILE A 7 16.09 4.73 -5.49
N GLY A 8 16.82 5.45 -4.64
CA GLY A 8 16.32 6.55 -3.83
C GLY A 8 15.97 6.09 -2.42
N LEU A 9 16.83 6.43 -1.43
CA LEU A 9 16.74 6.00 -0.03
C LEU A 9 16.16 7.09 0.88
N GLY A 10 15.18 7.85 0.37
CA GLY A 10 14.31 8.65 1.21
C GLY A 10 13.42 7.76 2.10
N THR A 11 12.52 8.35 2.88
CA THR A 11 11.65 7.61 3.81
C THR A 11 10.97 6.40 3.15
N PHE A 12 10.36 6.59 1.98
CA PHE A 12 9.67 5.51 1.28
C PHE A 12 10.62 4.41 0.80
N GLY A 13 11.71 4.78 0.11
CA GLY A 13 12.66 3.79 -0.42
C GLY A 13 13.36 3.02 0.68
N ARG A 14 13.74 3.69 1.78
CA ARG A 14 14.30 3.03 2.95
C ARG A 14 13.34 1.99 3.56
N SER A 15 12.05 2.33 3.71
CA SER A 15 11.05 1.38 4.19
C SER A 15 10.87 0.18 3.25
N VAL A 16 10.90 0.40 1.93
CA VAL A 16 10.88 -0.69 0.94
C VAL A 16 12.09 -1.58 1.09
N THR A 17 13.31 -0.99 1.18
CA THR A 17 14.58 -1.72 1.37
C THR A 17 14.51 -2.62 2.60
N GLN A 18 14.17 -2.05 3.75
CA GLN A 18 14.06 -2.77 5.01
C GLN A 18 13.06 -3.92 4.93
N THR A 19 11.86 -3.66 4.41
CA THR A 19 10.83 -4.70 4.30
C THR A 19 11.27 -5.87 3.42
N LEU A 20 11.92 -5.60 2.29
CA LEU A 20 12.44 -6.64 1.43
C LEU A 20 13.55 -7.47 2.13
N TYR A 21 14.48 -6.80 2.78
CA TYR A 21 15.61 -7.43 3.46
C TYR A 21 15.16 -8.30 4.64
N GLU A 22 14.25 -7.80 5.48
CA GLU A 22 13.66 -8.54 6.61
C GLU A 22 12.89 -9.80 6.14
N ASN A 23 12.41 -9.80 4.90
CA ASN A 23 11.78 -10.96 4.27
C ASN A 23 12.76 -11.86 3.49
N GLY A 24 14.07 -11.73 3.77
CA GLY A 24 15.11 -12.59 3.23
C GLY A 24 15.38 -12.39 1.73
N LYS A 25 15.09 -11.20 1.19
CA LYS A 25 15.38 -10.86 -0.19
C LYS A 25 16.76 -10.24 -0.34
N MET A 26 17.42 -10.55 -1.43
CA MET A 26 18.68 -9.88 -1.83
C MET A 26 18.33 -8.49 -2.35
N VAL A 27 18.82 -7.43 -1.70
CA VAL A 27 18.50 -6.04 -2.02
C VAL A 27 19.77 -5.23 -2.24
N LEU A 28 19.86 -4.58 -3.41
CA LEU A 28 20.83 -3.53 -3.68
C LEU A 28 20.14 -2.16 -3.53
N ALA A 29 20.62 -1.37 -2.59
CA ALA A 29 20.09 -0.05 -2.26
C ALA A 29 20.98 1.04 -2.87
N ILE A 30 20.40 2.01 -3.59
CA ILE A 30 21.13 3.05 -4.33
C ILE A 30 20.56 4.43 -3.99
N ASP A 31 21.43 5.38 -3.61
CA ASP A 31 21.10 6.81 -3.51
C ASP A 31 22.32 7.63 -3.92
N GLN A 32 22.09 8.85 -4.41
CA GLN A 32 23.18 9.80 -4.69
C GLN A 32 23.77 10.44 -3.43
N ARG A 33 23.05 10.37 -2.31
CA ARG A 33 23.44 10.94 -1.03
C ARG A 33 24.09 9.89 -0.16
N GLU A 34 25.37 10.09 0.11
CA GLU A 34 26.20 9.22 0.95
C GLU A 34 25.61 9.03 2.36
N ASP A 35 25.06 10.10 2.96
CA ASP A 35 24.47 10.03 4.29
C ASP A 35 23.26 9.11 4.39
N ARG A 36 22.52 8.93 3.28
CA ARG A 36 21.40 8.00 3.21
C ARG A 36 21.85 6.55 3.03
N VAL A 37 22.88 6.37 2.21
CA VAL A 37 23.49 5.05 1.98
C VAL A 37 24.12 4.55 3.28
N GLN A 38 24.90 5.42 3.95
CA GLN A 38 25.53 5.07 5.21
C GLN A 38 24.52 4.63 6.28
N LYS A 39 23.39 5.33 6.40
CA LYS A 39 22.31 4.91 7.31
C LYS A 39 21.73 3.53 7.00
N VAL A 40 21.62 3.17 5.72
CA VAL A 40 21.15 1.82 5.32
C VAL A 40 22.18 0.76 5.71
N ILE A 41 23.48 1.06 5.59
CA ILE A 41 24.57 0.19 6.00
C ILE A 41 24.61 0.06 7.54
N ASP A 42 24.57 1.17 8.27
CA ASP A 42 24.63 1.20 9.74
C ASP A 42 23.44 0.45 10.37
N ASP A 43 22.27 0.52 9.74
CA ASP A 43 21.06 -0.16 10.21
C ASP A 43 20.93 -1.61 9.69
N GLU A 44 21.89 -2.08 8.89
CA GLU A 44 21.95 -3.44 8.34
C GLU A 44 20.66 -3.89 7.65
N ILE A 45 20.05 -3.01 6.83
CA ILE A 45 18.73 -3.24 6.20
C ILE A 45 18.77 -3.52 4.70
N ALA A 46 19.94 -3.77 4.14
CA ALA A 46 20.13 -4.17 2.74
C ALA A 46 21.25 -5.22 2.62
N SER A 47 21.26 -5.96 1.54
CA SER A 47 22.36 -6.89 1.24
C SER A 47 23.62 -6.14 0.80
N ASP A 48 23.41 -5.03 0.07
CA ASP A 48 24.46 -4.10 -0.34
C ASP A 48 23.86 -2.71 -0.54
N ALA A 49 24.65 -1.66 -0.36
CA ALA A 49 24.22 -0.28 -0.56
C ALA A 49 25.35 0.57 -1.17
N ILE A 50 25.00 1.34 -2.19
CA ILE A 50 25.98 2.06 -3.03
C ILE A 50 25.57 3.52 -3.21
N THR A 51 26.54 4.42 -3.04
CA THR A 51 26.37 5.82 -3.43
C THR A 51 26.60 5.96 -4.92
N LEU A 52 25.56 6.36 -5.67
CA LEU A 52 25.61 6.47 -7.12
C LEU A 52 24.70 7.58 -7.62
N ASP A 53 25.19 8.40 -8.54
CA ASP A 53 24.36 9.31 -9.31
C ASP A 53 23.67 8.53 -10.44
N VAL A 54 22.36 8.36 -10.29
CA VAL A 54 21.54 7.62 -11.26
C VAL A 54 21.25 8.39 -12.55
N THR A 55 21.83 9.57 -12.73
CA THR A 55 21.83 10.29 -14.01
C THR A 55 23.06 9.94 -14.86
N ASP A 56 24.05 9.23 -14.30
CA ASP A 56 25.16 8.65 -15.03
C ASP A 56 24.84 7.23 -15.52
N GLU A 57 24.43 7.12 -16.77
CA GLU A 57 24.06 5.86 -17.41
C GLU A 57 25.18 4.81 -17.36
N ASN A 58 26.44 5.23 -17.58
CA ASN A 58 27.57 4.30 -17.58
C ASN A 58 27.78 3.67 -16.20
N SER A 59 27.58 4.43 -15.15
CA SER A 59 27.71 3.98 -13.78
C SER A 59 26.57 3.02 -13.41
N ILE A 60 25.33 3.33 -13.81
CA ILE A 60 24.18 2.43 -13.59
C ILE A 60 24.41 1.09 -14.29
N ARG A 61 24.76 1.08 -15.58
CA ARG A 61 24.95 -0.14 -16.35
C ARG A 61 26.10 -1.02 -15.84
N LYS A 62 27.06 -0.47 -15.11
CA LYS A 62 28.13 -1.25 -14.47
C LYS A 62 27.70 -1.91 -13.18
N VAL A 63 26.81 -1.29 -12.43
CA VAL A 63 26.36 -1.74 -11.12
C VAL A 63 25.18 -2.71 -11.21
N ILE A 64 24.29 -2.49 -12.17
CA ILE A 64 23.10 -3.33 -12.37
C ILE A 64 23.42 -4.39 -13.42
N ASN A 65 23.34 -5.64 -13.03
CA ASN A 65 23.53 -6.82 -13.88
C ASN A 65 22.21 -7.60 -14.03
N ASP A 66 22.27 -8.74 -14.72
CA ASP A 66 21.12 -9.60 -15.00
C ASP A 66 20.54 -10.31 -13.75
N ASP A 67 21.14 -10.13 -12.56
CA ASP A 67 20.68 -10.74 -11.32
C ASP A 67 19.42 -10.07 -10.74
N PHE A 68 19.02 -8.91 -11.27
CA PHE A 68 17.90 -8.13 -10.78
C PHE A 68 16.68 -8.21 -11.71
N ASP A 69 15.56 -8.70 -11.18
CA ASP A 69 14.28 -8.78 -11.92
C ASP A 69 13.32 -7.64 -11.58
N THR A 70 13.49 -7.02 -10.42
CA THR A 70 12.55 -6.00 -9.89
C THR A 70 13.29 -4.78 -9.40
N ALA A 71 12.84 -3.62 -9.82
CA ALA A 71 13.37 -2.33 -9.39
C ALA A 71 12.28 -1.42 -8.82
N PHE A 72 12.59 -0.79 -7.69
CA PHE A 72 11.79 0.27 -7.07
C PHE A 72 12.49 1.61 -7.31
N VAL A 73 11.87 2.47 -8.10
CA VAL A 73 12.33 3.84 -8.33
C VAL A 73 11.61 4.77 -7.35
N CYS A 74 12.28 5.06 -6.23
CA CYS A 74 11.73 5.79 -5.08
C CYS A 74 12.18 7.25 -5.03
N ILE A 75 12.67 7.81 -6.16
CA ILE A 75 13.12 9.19 -6.26
C ILE A 75 11.92 10.13 -6.21
N GLY A 76 11.80 10.91 -5.12
CA GLY A 76 10.68 11.81 -4.90
C GLY A 76 10.94 13.23 -5.43
N ASP A 77 12.14 13.77 -5.21
CA ASP A 77 12.40 15.19 -5.38
C ASP A 77 12.84 15.59 -6.79
N ASN A 78 13.40 14.67 -7.55
CA ASN A 78 13.88 14.89 -8.90
C ASN A 78 13.12 14.04 -9.93
N THR A 79 12.14 14.67 -10.59
CA THR A 79 11.35 14.00 -11.64
C THR A 79 12.21 13.58 -12.83
N GLN A 80 13.22 14.38 -13.20
CA GLN A 80 14.09 14.07 -14.35
C GLN A 80 14.90 12.80 -14.07
N SER A 81 15.52 12.67 -12.89
CA SER A 81 16.25 11.47 -12.50
C SER A 81 15.35 10.24 -12.45
N SER A 82 14.12 10.39 -11.94
CA SER A 82 13.13 9.31 -11.91
C SER A 82 12.76 8.82 -13.33
N VAL A 83 12.53 9.73 -14.25
CA VAL A 83 12.24 9.43 -15.66
C VAL A 83 13.45 8.75 -16.31
N PHE A 84 14.63 9.34 -16.17
CA PHE A 84 15.87 8.84 -16.78
C PHE A 84 16.18 7.40 -16.35
N VAL A 85 16.24 7.17 -15.05
CA VAL A 85 16.53 5.82 -14.52
C VAL A 85 15.47 4.78 -14.93
N THR A 86 14.20 5.19 -15.03
CA THR A 86 13.13 4.29 -15.47
C THR A 86 13.33 3.82 -16.91
N VAL A 87 13.76 4.71 -17.81
CA VAL A 87 14.09 4.37 -19.19
C VAL A 87 15.26 3.38 -19.24
N ILE A 88 16.35 3.68 -18.54
CA ILE A 88 17.54 2.81 -18.49
C ILE A 88 17.18 1.41 -17.98
N LEU A 89 16.46 1.32 -16.86
CA LEU A 89 16.04 0.03 -16.30
C LEU A 89 15.19 -0.77 -17.28
N LYS A 90 14.33 -0.10 -18.05
CA LYS A 90 13.52 -0.73 -19.09
C LYS A 90 14.38 -1.24 -20.24
N GLU A 91 15.36 -0.48 -20.70
CA GLU A 91 16.30 -0.88 -21.74
C GLU A 91 17.19 -2.04 -21.30
N MET A 92 17.57 -2.08 -20.02
CA MET A 92 18.32 -3.19 -19.41
C MET A 92 17.50 -4.46 -19.21
N GLY A 93 16.18 -4.45 -19.52
CA GLY A 93 15.34 -5.64 -19.47
C GLY A 93 14.79 -5.97 -18.09
N ILE A 94 14.83 -5.05 -17.11
CA ILE A 94 14.20 -5.25 -15.81
C ILE A 94 12.70 -5.51 -16.01
N LYS A 95 12.22 -6.65 -15.53
CA LYS A 95 10.85 -7.13 -15.78
C LYS A 95 9.79 -6.32 -15.03
N THR A 96 10.10 -5.98 -13.78
CA THR A 96 9.16 -5.26 -12.91
C THR A 96 9.79 -3.94 -12.44
N ILE A 97 9.22 -2.82 -12.88
CA ILE A 97 9.69 -1.48 -12.49
C ILE A 97 8.55 -0.77 -11.79
N ILE A 98 8.70 -0.55 -10.49
CA ILE A 98 7.71 0.11 -9.63
C ILE A 98 8.21 1.51 -9.32
N CYS A 99 7.50 2.53 -9.78
CA CYS A 99 7.92 3.91 -9.62
C CYS A 99 7.04 4.66 -8.63
N LYS A 100 7.66 5.42 -7.73
CA LYS A 100 6.99 6.43 -6.93
C LYS A 100 6.72 7.67 -7.78
N ALA A 101 5.52 8.21 -7.73
CA ALA A 101 5.15 9.46 -8.38
C ALA A 101 4.51 10.43 -7.38
N LYS A 102 4.74 11.73 -7.56
CA LYS A 102 4.13 12.81 -6.75
C LYS A 102 2.71 13.14 -7.16
N ASN A 103 2.39 12.93 -8.43
CA ASN A 103 1.10 13.26 -9.00
C ASN A 103 0.77 12.40 -10.22
N GLU A 104 -0.48 12.49 -10.66
CA GLU A 104 -1.01 11.69 -11.78
C GLU A 104 -0.27 11.94 -13.10
N LEU A 105 0.15 13.20 -13.37
CA LEU A 105 0.85 13.53 -14.61
C LEU A 105 2.21 12.83 -14.67
N GLN A 106 3.00 12.89 -13.60
CA GLN A 106 4.27 12.17 -13.49
C GLN A 106 4.04 10.66 -13.63
N GLY A 107 3.02 10.14 -12.98
CA GLY A 107 2.67 8.71 -13.08
C GLY A 107 2.31 8.27 -14.49
N LYS A 108 1.57 9.07 -15.24
CA LYS A 108 1.27 8.82 -16.66
C LYS A 108 2.53 8.79 -17.53
N ILE A 109 3.49 9.67 -17.26
CA ILE A 109 4.78 9.69 -17.96
C ILE A 109 5.54 8.40 -17.64
N LEU A 110 5.74 8.08 -16.35
CA LEU A 110 6.47 6.90 -15.91
C LEU A 110 5.89 5.60 -16.49
N LYS A 111 4.58 5.48 -16.54
CA LYS A 111 3.89 4.35 -17.20
C LYS A 111 4.24 4.24 -18.68
N LYS A 112 4.24 5.34 -19.41
CA LYS A 112 4.54 5.35 -20.86
C LYS A 112 5.98 4.99 -21.17
N ILE A 113 6.93 5.29 -20.29
CA ILE A 113 8.35 5.03 -20.49
C ILE A 113 8.83 3.69 -19.96
N GLY A 114 7.95 2.88 -19.33
CA GLY A 114 8.30 1.50 -18.99
C GLY A 114 8.02 1.08 -17.56
N ALA A 115 7.50 1.95 -16.68
CA ALA A 115 7.09 1.51 -15.35
C ALA A 115 5.95 0.50 -15.44
N THR A 116 6.11 -0.66 -14.82
CA THR A 116 5.07 -1.69 -14.74
C THR A 116 4.00 -1.31 -13.74
N SER A 117 4.39 -0.60 -12.67
CA SER A 117 3.46 -0.03 -11.67
C SER A 117 3.90 1.35 -11.24
N VAL A 118 2.94 2.19 -10.84
CA VAL A 118 3.18 3.50 -10.24
C VAL A 118 2.40 3.59 -8.95
N VAL A 119 3.05 4.08 -7.90
CA VAL A 119 2.47 4.28 -6.58
C VAL A 119 2.54 5.75 -6.17
N TYR A 120 1.56 6.18 -5.39
CA TYR A 120 1.41 7.55 -4.87
C TYR A 120 1.32 7.52 -3.33
N PRO A 121 2.42 7.23 -2.63
CA PRO A 121 2.36 6.93 -1.19
C PRO A 121 1.76 8.08 -0.36
N GLU A 122 2.18 9.31 -0.63
CA GLU A 122 1.71 10.48 0.10
C GLU A 122 0.22 10.75 -0.13
N GLU A 123 -0.24 10.65 -1.37
CA GLU A 123 -1.65 10.84 -1.70
C GLU A 123 -2.52 9.74 -1.08
N THR A 124 -2.08 8.49 -1.20
CA THR A 124 -2.81 7.34 -0.65
C THR A 124 -2.93 7.45 0.87
N MET A 125 -1.82 7.67 1.56
CA MET A 125 -1.79 7.78 3.02
C MET A 125 -2.56 9.01 3.52
N ALA A 126 -2.42 10.15 2.85
CA ALA A 126 -3.17 11.36 3.22
C ALA A 126 -4.70 11.16 3.09
N LYS A 127 -5.15 10.46 2.04
CA LYS A 127 -6.55 10.10 1.88
C LYS A 127 -7.04 9.17 2.99
N GLU A 128 -6.26 8.15 3.33
CA GLU A 128 -6.59 7.20 4.40
C GLU A 128 -6.70 7.90 5.76
N ILE A 129 -5.73 8.74 6.11
CA ILE A 129 -5.75 9.51 7.37
C ILE A 129 -6.96 10.47 7.41
N ALA A 130 -7.20 11.21 6.32
CA ALA A 130 -8.32 12.14 6.26
C ALA A 130 -9.68 11.44 6.39
N LEU A 131 -9.84 10.31 5.71
CA LEU A 131 -11.05 9.49 5.82
C LEU A 131 -11.24 8.92 7.22
N GLY A 132 -10.16 8.49 7.88
CA GLY A 132 -10.19 8.01 9.26
C GLY A 132 -10.67 9.09 10.24
N VAL A 133 -10.30 10.36 10.03
CA VAL A 133 -10.79 11.47 10.86
C VAL A 133 -12.27 11.79 10.57
N ILE A 134 -12.67 11.77 9.29
CA ILE A 134 -14.05 12.07 8.88
C ILE A 134 -15.01 10.96 9.30
N ARG A 135 -14.53 9.71 9.35
CA ARG A 135 -15.34 8.50 9.62
C ARG A 135 -14.64 7.62 10.65
N PRO A 136 -14.57 8.05 11.93
CA PRO A 136 -13.79 7.37 12.95
C PRO A 136 -14.28 5.95 13.26
N ASN A 137 -15.51 5.64 12.88
CA ASN A 137 -16.13 4.33 13.11
C ASN A 137 -16.10 3.40 11.88
N ILE A 138 -15.44 3.83 10.78
CA ILE A 138 -15.31 3.03 9.56
C ILE A 138 -13.84 3.06 9.15
N THR A 139 -13.18 1.92 9.22
CA THR A 139 -11.80 1.74 8.72
C THR A 139 -11.82 0.87 7.48
N GLU A 140 -11.22 1.35 6.40
CA GLU A 140 -11.01 0.54 5.19
C GLU A 140 -9.69 -0.22 5.32
N HIS A 141 -9.73 -1.55 5.16
CA HIS A 141 -8.54 -2.37 5.31
C HIS A 141 -7.97 -2.89 3.99
N PHE A 142 -8.83 -3.37 3.12
CA PHE A 142 -8.38 -4.08 1.94
C PHE A 142 -9.29 -3.84 0.73
N LYS A 143 -8.68 -3.47 -0.40
CA LYS A 143 -9.35 -3.35 -1.70
C LYS A 143 -9.48 -4.74 -2.33
N PHE A 144 -10.66 -5.34 -2.23
CA PHE A 144 -10.93 -6.63 -2.83
C PHE A 144 -11.13 -6.54 -4.35
N SER A 145 -11.79 -5.46 -4.82
CA SER A 145 -11.97 -5.13 -6.24
C SER A 145 -12.21 -3.63 -6.40
N GLU A 146 -12.45 -3.16 -7.63
CA GLU A 146 -12.81 -1.75 -7.87
C GLU A 146 -14.11 -1.34 -7.15
N LYS A 147 -15.03 -2.26 -6.93
CA LYS A 147 -16.34 -2.01 -6.32
C LYS A 147 -16.47 -2.49 -4.88
N TYR A 148 -15.71 -3.51 -4.47
CA TYR A 148 -15.85 -4.16 -3.17
C TYR A 148 -14.59 -4.02 -2.34
N ARG A 149 -14.77 -3.72 -1.05
CA ARG A 149 -13.69 -3.58 -0.07
C ARG A 149 -14.05 -4.23 1.23
N VAL A 150 -13.02 -4.52 2.02
CA VAL A 150 -13.17 -4.94 3.40
C VAL A 150 -13.13 -3.72 4.29
N PHE A 151 -14.12 -3.60 5.17
CA PHE A 151 -14.22 -2.53 6.15
C PHE A 151 -14.33 -3.11 7.55
N GLU A 152 -13.82 -2.38 8.51
CA GLU A 152 -14.09 -2.54 9.92
C GLU A 152 -15.01 -1.40 10.35
N ILE A 153 -16.17 -1.71 10.93
CA ILE A 153 -17.16 -0.72 11.34
C ILE A 153 -17.57 -0.96 12.79
N LYS A 154 -17.60 0.10 13.59
CA LYS A 154 -18.21 0.03 14.91
C LYS A 154 -19.72 -0.18 14.77
N ALA A 155 -20.28 -1.13 15.49
CA ALA A 155 -21.70 -1.40 15.42
C ALA A 155 -22.53 -0.16 15.80
N PRO A 156 -23.46 0.29 14.93
CA PRO A 156 -24.38 1.38 15.29
C PRO A 156 -25.23 0.98 16.50
N LYS A 157 -25.59 1.95 17.33
CA LYS A 157 -26.47 1.74 18.51
C LYS A 157 -27.76 1.01 18.15
N ASP A 158 -28.34 1.31 16.99
CA ASP A 158 -29.56 0.66 16.49
C ASP A 158 -29.42 -0.85 16.23
N PHE A 159 -28.19 -1.39 16.26
CA PHE A 159 -27.93 -2.81 16.05
C PHE A 159 -27.89 -3.60 17.35
N ASP A 160 -27.80 -2.90 18.49
CA ASP A 160 -27.74 -3.58 19.78
C ASP A 160 -28.96 -4.48 20.03
N GLY A 161 -28.69 -5.71 20.43
CA GLY A 161 -29.70 -6.71 20.70
C GLY A 161 -30.30 -7.41 19.46
N LYS A 162 -29.98 -6.97 18.26
CA LYS A 162 -30.47 -7.57 16.99
C LYS A 162 -29.52 -8.62 16.46
N ASN A 163 -30.06 -9.63 15.81
CA ASN A 163 -29.28 -10.63 15.10
C ASN A 163 -29.07 -10.27 13.62
N LEU A 164 -28.23 -11.01 12.91
CA LEU A 164 -27.88 -10.72 11.51
C LEU A 164 -29.09 -10.87 10.56
N ILE A 165 -30.05 -11.74 10.88
CA ILE A 165 -31.26 -11.90 10.06
C ILE A 165 -32.12 -10.65 10.15
N GLU A 166 -32.38 -10.16 11.39
CA GLU A 166 -33.20 -8.97 11.64
C GLU A 166 -32.59 -7.72 11.01
N LEU A 167 -31.27 -7.59 11.07
CA LEU A 167 -30.54 -6.48 10.46
C LEU A 167 -30.62 -6.48 8.96
N ASN A 168 -30.62 -7.67 8.33
CA ASN A 168 -30.74 -7.88 6.89
C ASN A 168 -29.79 -7.00 6.05
N LEU A 169 -28.53 -6.87 6.50
CA LEU A 169 -27.54 -5.95 5.92
C LEU A 169 -27.15 -6.34 4.51
N ARG A 170 -27.17 -7.65 4.22
CA ARG A 170 -26.86 -8.16 2.89
C ARG A 170 -27.80 -7.63 1.83
N ASN A 171 -29.12 -7.64 2.08
CA ASN A 171 -30.10 -7.16 1.10
C ASN A 171 -30.22 -5.65 1.08
N LYS A 172 -30.02 -4.98 2.24
CA LYS A 172 -30.18 -3.52 2.35
C LYS A 172 -28.96 -2.75 1.81
N TYR A 173 -27.75 -3.26 2.03
CA TYR A 173 -26.51 -2.54 1.78
C TYR A 173 -25.46 -3.36 1.00
N GLU A 174 -25.82 -4.54 0.45
CA GLU A 174 -24.86 -5.44 -0.21
C GLU A 174 -23.63 -5.72 0.68
N MET A 175 -23.88 -5.87 1.98
CA MET A 175 -22.85 -6.00 3.01
C MET A 175 -22.88 -7.43 3.60
N ASN A 176 -21.75 -8.12 3.50
CA ASN A 176 -21.56 -9.43 4.16
C ASN A 176 -20.68 -9.23 5.38
N ILE A 177 -21.18 -9.64 6.56
CA ILE A 177 -20.40 -9.69 7.78
C ILE A 177 -19.56 -10.97 7.75
N ILE A 178 -18.23 -10.81 7.81
CA ILE A 178 -17.26 -11.91 7.83
C ILE A 178 -16.66 -12.13 9.23
N GLY A 179 -16.83 -11.16 10.12
CA GLY A 179 -16.37 -11.26 11.50
C GLY A 179 -17.09 -10.28 12.41
N ILE A 180 -17.18 -10.64 13.67
CA ILE A 180 -17.66 -9.79 14.77
C ILE A 180 -16.62 -9.84 15.87
N LYS A 181 -16.03 -8.70 16.19
CA LYS A 181 -15.03 -8.55 17.24
C LYS A 181 -15.67 -7.87 18.44
N ASP A 182 -15.49 -8.44 19.60
CA ASP A 182 -15.71 -7.79 20.88
C ASP A 182 -14.37 -7.51 21.59
N GLU A 183 -14.40 -7.14 22.85
CA GLU A 183 -13.17 -6.81 23.62
C GLU A 183 -12.26 -8.02 23.84
N LYS A 184 -12.75 -9.25 23.66
CA LYS A 184 -12.04 -10.50 24.02
C LYS A 184 -11.72 -11.38 22.82
N GLU A 185 -12.64 -11.47 21.87
CA GLU A 185 -12.58 -12.45 20.79
C GLU A 185 -13.00 -11.87 19.43
N LEU A 186 -12.48 -12.46 18.37
CA LEU A 186 -12.93 -12.27 17.00
C LEU A 186 -13.69 -13.51 16.54
N ASN A 187 -15.01 -13.43 16.46
CA ASN A 187 -15.86 -14.46 15.89
C ASN A 187 -15.86 -14.32 14.36
N ILE A 188 -15.15 -15.22 13.68
CA ILE A 188 -15.11 -15.28 12.20
C ILE A 188 -16.24 -16.16 11.70
N MET A 189 -16.92 -15.72 10.64
CA MET A 189 -18.12 -16.37 10.07
C MET A 189 -19.26 -16.53 11.10
N PRO A 190 -19.76 -15.41 11.64
CA PRO A 190 -20.83 -15.46 12.63
C PRO A 190 -22.10 -16.09 12.06
N LEU A 191 -22.81 -16.83 12.91
CA LEU A 191 -24.06 -17.47 12.52
C LEU A 191 -25.18 -16.42 12.32
N PRO A 192 -26.20 -16.73 11.51
CA PRO A 192 -27.30 -15.81 11.24
C PRO A 192 -28.05 -15.30 12.48
N ASN A 193 -28.09 -16.07 13.54
CA ASN A 193 -28.72 -15.73 14.83
C ASN A 193 -27.76 -15.06 15.83
N THR A 194 -26.50 -14.79 15.42
CA THR A 194 -25.55 -14.08 16.28
C THR A 194 -26.07 -12.67 16.60
N ILE A 195 -26.15 -12.35 17.88
CA ILE A 195 -26.62 -11.05 18.37
C ILE A 195 -25.48 -10.05 18.34
N ILE A 196 -25.72 -8.87 17.76
CA ILE A 196 -24.81 -7.74 17.76
C ILE A 196 -24.97 -6.96 19.07
N ARG A 197 -23.86 -6.43 19.57
CA ARG A 197 -23.80 -5.51 20.72
C ARG A 197 -23.22 -4.17 20.32
N GLU A 198 -23.61 -3.09 21.02
CA GLU A 198 -23.16 -1.71 20.72
C GLU A 198 -21.63 -1.56 20.64
N ASN A 199 -20.88 -2.33 21.46
CA ASN A 199 -19.41 -2.29 21.49
C ASN A 199 -18.75 -3.21 20.47
N ASN A 200 -19.53 -3.97 19.69
CA ASN A 200 -18.95 -4.83 18.67
C ASN A 200 -18.36 -4.02 17.52
N VAL A 201 -17.30 -4.55 16.97
CA VAL A 201 -16.72 -4.11 15.70
C VAL A 201 -16.99 -5.18 14.66
N LEU A 202 -17.62 -4.78 13.56
CA LEU A 202 -18.02 -5.67 12.48
C LEU A 202 -17.00 -5.62 11.37
N LEU A 203 -16.41 -6.76 11.02
CA LEU A 203 -15.59 -6.92 9.83
C LEU A 203 -16.49 -7.31 8.66
N VAL A 204 -16.54 -6.48 7.62
CA VAL A 204 -17.52 -6.62 6.54
C VAL A 204 -16.88 -6.50 5.16
N ILE A 205 -17.42 -7.25 4.19
CA ILE A 205 -17.18 -6.99 2.77
C ILE A 205 -18.41 -6.27 2.23
N ALA A 206 -18.21 -5.09 1.65
CA ALA A 206 -19.29 -4.28 1.14
C ALA A 206 -18.92 -3.56 -0.17
N ASN A 207 -19.95 -3.25 -0.95
CA ASN A 207 -19.84 -2.32 -2.07
C ASN A 207 -19.56 -0.91 -1.54
N ILE A 208 -18.59 -0.20 -2.15
CA ILE A 208 -18.15 1.13 -1.71
C ILE A 208 -19.31 2.14 -1.66
N GLU A 209 -20.13 2.21 -2.71
CA GLU A 209 -21.23 3.16 -2.79
C GLU A 209 -22.29 2.89 -1.71
N LYS A 210 -22.62 1.61 -1.50
CA LYS A 210 -23.55 1.18 -0.46
C LYS A 210 -23.01 1.42 0.95
N MET A 211 -21.70 1.22 1.13
CA MET A 211 -21.01 1.54 2.38
C MET A 211 -21.04 3.04 2.68
N MET A 212 -20.89 3.89 1.66
CA MET A 212 -21.04 5.34 1.80
C MET A 212 -22.45 5.75 2.23
N LEU A 213 -23.47 5.12 1.67
CA LEU A 213 -24.87 5.34 2.07
C LEU A 213 -25.12 4.88 3.51
N PHE A 214 -24.56 3.74 3.88
CA PHE A 214 -24.62 3.20 5.23
C PHE A 214 -23.98 4.18 6.23
N GLY A 215 -22.77 4.63 5.99
CA GLY A 215 -22.05 5.57 6.84
C GLY A 215 -22.80 6.89 7.05
N LYS A 216 -23.41 7.45 5.99
CA LYS A 216 -24.25 8.65 6.10
C LYS A 216 -25.48 8.44 6.99
N LYS A 217 -26.12 7.27 6.90
CA LYS A 217 -27.33 6.96 7.67
C LYS A 217 -27.06 6.81 9.17
N TYR A 218 -25.95 6.15 9.51
CA TYR A 218 -25.63 5.83 10.90
C TYR A 218 -24.64 6.79 11.55
N VAL A 219 -24.30 7.89 10.85
CA VAL A 219 -23.38 8.95 11.35
C VAL A 219 -22.08 8.35 11.89
N LEU A 220 -21.50 7.48 11.08
CA LEU A 220 -20.27 6.78 11.41
C LEU A 220 -19.06 7.54 10.87
#